data_06f5debe6d8e61080f3db7a04c4c4e11
#
_entry.id   06f5debe6d8e61080f3db7a04c4c4e11
#
_cell.length_a   1.000
_cell.length_b   1.000
_cell.length_c   1.000
_cell.angle_alpha   90.00
_cell.angle_beta   90.00
_cell.angle_gamma   90.00
#
_symmetry.space_group_name_H-M   'P 1'
#
loop_
_entity.id
_entity.type
_entity.pdbx_description
1 polymer ?
#
loop_
_entity_poly.entity_id
_entity_poly.type
_entity_poly.pdbx_seq_one_letter_code
_entity_poly.pdbx_strand_id
1 'polypeptide(L)'
;FKQKTAYEIASCLVGSEMCIRDSLIFASIWCWTIIINKSNSIRKEKKFSMEFEDVFWSGVNLDNLYQEYSENINSAQVRVFITGMREFNRVNTKHSLSTNKLNEIFQRINNSMHISISREIEKLERGMSFLASIGSVAPFIGLLGTVWGIVNAFQSIAISNNTSLAVVAPGIAEALFATALGLLAAIPAVAAYNKFSNDLEKLSNNLEYFSIEFSSVLQRQVEEN
;
A
#
# COMPACT_ATOMS: atom_id res chain seq x y z
N PHE A 1 -49.14 -20.56 -10.54
CA PHE A 1 -48.01 -19.84 -11.21
C PHE A 1 -47.26 -18.91 -10.24
N LYS A 2 -47.96 -18.23 -9.30
CA LYS A 2 -47.32 -17.26 -8.35
C LYS A 2 -46.42 -17.89 -7.27
N GLN A 3 -46.65 -19.14 -6.87
CA GLN A 3 -45.87 -19.79 -5.80
C GLN A 3 -44.46 -20.25 -6.25
N LYS A 4 -44.28 -20.68 -7.51
CA LYS A 4 -42.98 -21.08 -8.03
C LYS A 4 -42.00 -19.89 -8.15
N THR A 5 -42.49 -18.72 -8.59
CA THR A 5 -41.69 -17.51 -8.75
C THR A 5 -41.19 -16.96 -7.41
N ALA A 6 -42.03 -17.05 -6.34
CA ALA A 6 -41.63 -16.61 -5.00
C ALA A 6 -40.53 -17.52 -4.39
N TYR A 7 -40.58 -18.84 -4.65
CA TYR A 7 -39.57 -19.77 -4.17
C TYR A 7 -38.22 -19.64 -4.91
N GLU A 8 -38.28 -19.42 -6.21
CA GLU A 8 -37.07 -19.15 -7.01
C GLU A 8 -36.40 -17.82 -6.64
N ILE A 9 -37.17 -16.77 -6.37
CA ILE A 9 -36.68 -15.50 -5.88
C ILE A 9 -36.08 -15.66 -4.47
N ALA A 10 -36.73 -16.36 -3.56
CA ALA A 10 -36.23 -16.61 -2.22
C ALA A 10 -34.92 -17.42 -2.21
N SER A 11 -34.78 -18.45 -3.06
CA SER A 11 -33.55 -19.24 -3.15
C SER A 11 -32.37 -18.43 -3.78
N CYS A 12 -32.67 -17.56 -4.74
CA CYS A 12 -31.69 -16.66 -5.30
C CYS A 12 -31.23 -15.58 -4.29
N LEU A 13 -32.16 -15.13 -3.43
CA LEU A 13 -31.92 -14.11 -2.41
C LEU A 13 -31.09 -14.66 -1.22
N VAL A 14 -31.35 -15.87 -0.77
CA VAL A 14 -30.53 -16.56 0.26
C VAL A 14 -29.10 -16.78 -0.26
N GLY A 15 -28.92 -17.10 -1.53
CA GLY A 15 -27.61 -17.21 -2.17
C GLY A 15 -26.84 -15.89 -2.16
N SER A 16 -27.53 -14.75 -2.32
CA SER A 16 -26.87 -13.44 -2.33
C SER A 16 -26.33 -13.01 -0.95
N GLU A 17 -27.03 -13.33 0.15
CA GLU A 17 -26.54 -13.04 1.51
C GLU A 17 -25.30 -13.85 1.86
N MET A 18 -25.28 -15.13 1.52
CA MET A 18 -24.10 -15.98 1.69
C MET A 18 -22.92 -15.44 0.88
N CYS A 19 -23.14 -14.99 -0.37
CA CYS A 19 -22.09 -14.39 -1.20
C CYS A 19 -21.52 -13.10 -0.61
N ILE A 20 -22.36 -12.22 -0.04
CA ILE A 20 -21.91 -10.99 0.62
C ILE A 20 -21.02 -11.33 1.82
N ARG A 21 -21.48 -12.24 2.67
CA ARG A 21 -20.73 -12.68 3.86
C ARG A 21 -19.39 -13.31 3.49
N ASP A 22 -19.40 -14.23 2.54
CA ASP A 22 -18.19 -14.94 2.11
C ASP A 22 -17.18 -13.99 1.44
N SER A 23 -17.66 -13.01 0.64
CA SER A 23 -16.81 -11.99 0.04
C SER A 23 -16.17 -11.09 1.09
N LEU A 24 -16.88 -10.70 2.15
CA LEU A 24 -16.34 -9.89 3.25
C LEU A 24 -15.30 -10.65 4.08
N ILE A 25 -15.52 -11.94 4.33
CA ILE A 25 -14.53 -12.81 5.01
C ILE A 25 -13.28 -12.93 4.17
N PHE A 26 -13.41 -13.21 2.87
CA PHE A 26 -12.27 -13.29 1.96
C PHE A 26 -11.50 -11.97 1.88
N ALA A 27 -12.20 -10.84 1.75
CA ALA A 27 -11.60 -9.51 1.74
C ALA A 27 -10.85 -9.22 3.05
N SER A 28 -11.40 -9.62 4.20
CA SER A 28 -10.74 -9.47 5.51
C SER A 28 -9.43 -10.26 5.58
N ILE A 29 -9.43 -11.53 5.17
CA ILE A 29 -8.22 -12.38 5.13
C ILE A 29 -7.17 -11.76 4.21
N TRP A 30 -7.60 -11.29 3.03
CA TRP A 30 -6.70 -10.64 2.06
C TRP A 30 -6.10 -9.33 2.62
N CYS A 31 -6.89 -8.53 3.34
CA CYS A 31 -6.41 -7.34 4.04
C CYS A 31 -5.30 -7.70 5.04
N TRP A 32 -5.49 -8.70 5.87
CA TRP A 32 -4.48 -9.15 6.83
C TRP A 32 -3.19 -9.60 6.14
N THR A 33 -3.29 -10.31 5.02
CA THR A 33 -2.13 -10.71 4.22
C THR A 33 -1.34 -9.49 3.72
N ILE A 34 -2.05 -8.47 3.20
CA ILE A 34 -1.41 -7.22 2.76
C ILE A 34 -0.77 -6.50 3.95
N ILE A 35 -1.47 -6.39 5.08
CA ILE A 35 -0.97 -5.71 6.29
C ILE A 35 0.34 -6.34 6.78
N ILE A 36 0.39 -7.66 6.91
CA ILE A 36 1.58 -8.38 7.37
C ILE A 36 2.74 -8.20 6.39
N ASN A 37 2.51 -8.43 5.10
CA ASN A 37 3.53 -8.30 4.07
C ASN A 37 4.08 -6.87 3.98
N LYS A 38 3.21 -5.86 4.03
CA LYS A 38 3.59 -4.45 3.97
C LYS A 38 4.36 -4.03 5.22
N SER A 39 3.90 -4.44 6.39
CA SER A 39 4.60 -4.16 7.67
C SER A 39 6.04 -4.71 7.64
N ASN A 40 6.21 -5.94 7.16
CA ASN A 40 7.52 -6.56 7.05
C ASN A 40 8.41 -5.87 5.98
N SER A 41 7.82 -5.48 4.84
CA SER A 41 8.55 -4.78 3.78
C SER A 41 9.07 -3.42 4.26
N ILE A 42 8.21 -2.61 4.90
CA ILE A 42 8.59 -1.28 5.41
C ILE A 42 9.63 -1.40 6.53
N ARG A 43 9.50 -2.40 7.43
CA ARG A 43 10.51 -2.63 8.48
C ARG A 43 11.88 -3.00 7.92
N LYS A 44 11.92 -3.87 6.90
CA LYS A 44 13.17 -4.25 6.22
C LYS A 44 13.80 -3.04 5.54
N GLU A 45 12.99 -2.24 4.84
CA GLU A 45 13.45 -1.04 4.16
C GLU A 45 14.10 -0.06 5.14
N LYS A 46 13.42 0.24 6.26
CA LYS A 46 13.96 1.12 7.31
C LYS A 46 15.28 0.61 7.89
N LYS A 47 15.38 -0.70 8.12
CA LYS A 47 16.60 -1.31 8.66
C LYS A 47 17.77 -1.16 7.71
N PHE A 48 17.59 -1.56 6.43
CA PHE A 48 18.66 -1.49 5.44
C PHE A 48 19.04 -0.04 5.08
N SER A 49 18.07 0.90 5.10
CA SER A 49 18.39 2.31 4.91
C SER A 49 19.27 2.85 6.03
N MET A 50 18.99 2.54 7.30
CA MET A 50 19.81 2.96 8.43
C MET A 50 21.23 2.34 8.35
N GLU A 51 21.34 1.04 8.07
CA GLU A 51 22.63 0.37 7.92
C GLU A 51 23.48 1.01 6.80
N PHE A 52 22.85 1.36 5.68
CA PHE A 52 23.53 2.04 4.58
C PHE A 52 23.96 3.46 4.94
N GLU A 53 23.11 4.21 5.64
CA GLU A 53 23.37 5.57 6.06
C GLU A 53 24.57 5.65 7.02
N ASP A 54 24.65 4.74 7.97
CA ASP A 54 25.80 4.63 8.88
C ASP A 54 27.12 4.41 8.12
N VAL A 55 27.11 3.53 7.11
CA VAL A 55 28.28 3.27 6.27
C VAL A 55 28.61 4.46 5.38
N PHE A 56 27.62 5.11 4.78
CA PHE A 56 27.78 6.27 3.92
C PHE A 56 28.47 7.44 4.66
N TRP A 57 28.03 7.72 5.88
CA TRP A 57 28.57 8.80 6.70
C TRP A 57 29.90 8.45 7.43
N SER A 58 30.36 7.21 7.36
CA SER A 58 31.66 6.81 7.93
C SER A 58 32.86 7.30 7.14
N GLY A 59 32.66 8.00 6.01
CA GLY A 59 33.73 8.57 5.18
C GLY A 59 34.38 7.58 4.22
N VAL A 60 33.73 6.51 3.88
CA VAL A 60 34.19 5.54 2.87
C VAL A 60 34.20 6.19 1.49
N ASN A 61 35.19 5.84 0.66
CA ASN A 61 35.27 6.30 -0.72
C ASN A 61 34.01 5.88 -1.51
N LEU A 62 33.37 6.85 -2.18
CA LEU A 62 32.12 6.65 -2.92
C LEU A 62 32.21 5.59 -4.02
N ASP A 63 33.37 5.47 -4.68
CA ASP A 63 33.57 4.47 -5.73
C ASP A 63 33.64 3.04 -5.16
N ASN A 64 34.27 2.86 -4.00
CA ASN A 64 34.30 1.57 -3.31
C ASN A 64 32.88 1.18 -2.85
N LEU A 65 32.15 2.14 -2.29
CA LEU A 65 30.77 1.96 -1.87
C LEU A 65 29.86 1.61 -3.06
N TYR A 66 30.07 2.26 -4.20
CA TYR A 66 29.34 1.96 -5.43
C TYR A 66 29.61 0.53 -5.92
N GLN A 67 30.86 0.08 -5.90
CA GLN A 67 31.19 -1.30 -6.30
C GLN A 67 30.56 -2.33 -5.36
N GLU A 68 30.64 -2.13 -4.05
CA GLU A 68 30.11 -3.05 -3.04
C GLU A 68 28.59 -3.21 -3.15
N TYR A 69 27.86 -2.08 -3.26
CA TYR A 69 26.40 -2.10 -3.29
C TYR A 69 25.79 -2.27 -4.68
N SER A 70 26.56 -2.18 -5.77
CA SER A 70 26.05 -2.35 -7.14
C SER A 70 25.53 -3.76 -7.40
N GLU A 71 26.11 -4.78 -6.75
CA GLU A 71 25.72 -6.19 -6.88
C GLU A 71 24.56 -6.56 -5.93
N ASN A 72 24.36 -5.81 -4.85
CA ASN A 72 23.41 -6.19 -3.79
C ASN A 72 22.54 -5.01 -3.34
N ILE A 73 21.55 -4.65 -4.17
CA ILE A 73 20.66 -3.52 -3.93
C ILE A 73 19.54 -3.93 -2.95
N ASN A 74 19.73 -3.65 -1.66
CA ASN A 74 18.87 -4.11 -0.59
C ASN A 74 17.81 -3.10 -0.13
N SER A 75 17.97 -1.80 -0.47
CA SER A 75 17.05 -0.74 -0.07
C SER A 75 16.83 0.31 -1.15
N ALA A 76 15.77 1.12 -1.00
CA ALA A 76 15.48 2.25 -1.86
C ALA A 76 16.61 3.29 -1.82
N GLN A 77 17.19 3.54 -0.65
CA GLN A 77 18.28 4.48 -0.46
C GLN A 77 19.54 4.07 -1.22
N VAL A 78 19.93 2.79 -1.15
CA VAL A 78 21.02 2.23 -1.96
C VAL A 78 20.73 2.40 -3.46
N ARG A 79 19.50 2.19 -3.89
CA ARG A 79 19.12 2.36 -5.31
C ARG A 79 19.23 3.81 -5.77
N VAL A 80 18.84 4.77 -4.93
CA VAL A 80 19.00 6.22 -5.20
C VAL A 80 20.46 6.58 -5.31
N PHE A 81 21.30 6.10 -4.37
CA PHE A 81 22.76 6.28 -4.40
C PHE A 81 23.39 5.74 -5.69
N ILE A 82 23.09 4.48 -6.04
CA ILE A 82 23.63 3.84 -7.26
C ILE A 82 23.17 4.59 -8.51
N THR A 83 21.94 5.11 -8.53
CA THR A 83 21.44 5.88 -9.67
C THR A 83 22.20 7.20 -9.82
N GLY A 84 22.43 7.92 -8.73
CA GLY A 84 23.23 9.14 -8.72
C GLY A 84 24.68 8.89 -9.15
N MET A 85 25.35 7.89 -8.57
CA MET A 85 26.72 7.52 -8.94
C MET A 85 26.85 7.09 -10.41
N ARG A 86 25.87 6.35 -10.92
CA ARG A 86 25.88 5.95 -12.34
C ARG A 86 25.83 7.14 -13.28
N GLU A 87 25.01 8.15 -13.00
CA GLU A 87 24.98 9.37 -13.81
C GLU A 87 26.24 10.20 -13.61
N PHE A 88 26.77 10.28 -12.40
CA PHE A 88 28.03 10.95 -12.11
C PHE A 88 29.21 10.34 -12.88
N ASN A 89 29.38 9.02 -12.84
CA ASN A 89 30.47 8.31 -13.53
C ASN A 89 30.36 8.40 -15.05
N ARG A 90 29.15 8.50 -15.62
CA ARG A 90 28.99 8.73 -17.09
C ARG A 90 29.54 10.06 -17.55
N VAL A 91 29.62 11.03 -16.68
CA VAL A 91 30.07 12.37 -17.01
C VAL A 91 31.56 12.53 -16.78
N ASN A 92 32.10 11.93 -15.71
CA ASN A 92 33.51 11.99 -15.35
C ASN A 92 34.43 11.38 -16.44
N THR A 93 33.86 10.52 -17.32
CA THR A 93 34.53 9.99 -18.50
C THR A 93 34.68 10.99 -19.67
N LYS A 94 34.08 12.20 -19.61
CA LYS A 94 34.11 13.20 -20.69
C LYS A 94 34.87 14.43 -20.23
N HIS A 95 36.18 14.44 -20.39
CA HIS A 95 37.11 15.53 -20.06
C HIS A 95 36.70 16.92 -20.58
N SER A 96 36.98 17.94 -19.77
CA SER A 96 36.83 19.40 -19.94
C SER A 96 35.40 19.94 -19.86
N LEU A 97 34.98 20.30 -18.64
CA LEU A 97 33.65 20.84 -18.40
C LEU A 97 33.70 22.34 -18.07
N SER A 98 32.99 23.13 -18.85
CA SER A 98 32.65 24.52 -18.52
C SER A 98 31.70 24.57 -17.35
N THR A 99 31.74 25.58 -16.49
CA THR A 99 30.90 25.75 -15.28
C THR A 99 29.38 25.58 -15.57
N ASN A 100 28.93 26.07 -16.73
CA ASN A 100 27.53 25.90 -17.14
C ASN A 100 27.15 24.44 -17.39
N LYS A 101 28.07 23.63 -17.91
CA LYS A 101 27.84 22.18 -18.11
C LYS A 101 27.77 21.39 -16.80
N LEU A 102 28.53 21.83 -15.77
CA LEU A 102 28.46 21.22 -14.44
C LEU A 102 27.08 21.35 -13.83
N ASN A 103 26.47 22.56 -13.91
CA ASN A 103 25.10 22.75 -13.40
C ASN A 103 24.08 21.87 -14.12
N GLU A 104 24.18 21.72 -15.45
CA GLU A 104 23.29 20.81 -16.21
C GLU A 104 23.47 19.35 -15.78
N ILE A 105 24.67 18.93 -15.44
CA ILE A 105 25.00 17.59 -14.99
C ILE A 105 24.37 17.32 -13.63
N PHE A 106 24.56 18.20 -12.67
CA PHE A 106 23.97 18.05 -11.34
C PHE A 106 22.44 18.08 -11.39
N GLN A 107 21.85 18.88 -12.27
CA GLN A 107 20.41 18.83 -12.52
C GLN A 107 19.96 17.46 -13.05
N ARG A 108 20.72 16.85 -13.97
CA ARG A 108 20.41 15.49 -14.48
C ARG A 108 20.56 14.43 -13.40
N ILE A 109 21.60 14.50 -12.55
CA ILE A 109 21.80 13.59 -11.43
C ILE A 109 20.61 13.68 -10.47
N ASN A 110 20.24 14.91 -10.06
CA ASN A 110 19.11 15.15 -9.17
C ASN A 110 17.79 14.63 -9.77
N ASN A 111 17.53 14.91 -11.04
CA ASN A 111 16.34 14.39 -11.71
C ASN A 111 16.31 12.85 -11.76
N SER A 112 17.46 12.21 -12.00
CA SER A 112 17.56 10.75 -12.03
C SER A 112 17.32 10.13 -10.65
N MET A 113 17.82 10.75 -9.59
CA MET A 113 17.57 10.34 -8.20
C MET A 113 16.10 10.52 -7.83
N HIS A 114 15.50 11.65 -8.19
CA HIS A 114 14.07 11.93 -7.96
C HIS A 114 13.16 10.89 -8.64
N ILE A 115 13.45 10.54 -9.88
CA ILE A 115 12.73 9.48 -10.61
C ILE A 115 12.91 8.13 -9.91
N SER A 116 14.12 7.84 -9.40
CA SER A 116 14.39 6.62 -8.66
C SER A 116 13.59 6.57 -7.35
N ILE A 117 13.53 7.66 -6.59
CA ILE A 117 12.72 7.78 -5.36
C ILE A 117 11.25 7.51 -5.68
N SER A 118 10.68 8.21 -6.67
CA SER A 118 9.27 8.05 -7.05
C SER A 118 8.93 6.61 -7.40
N ARG A 119 9.80 5.92 -8.15
CA ARG A 119 9.61 4.51 -8.52
C ARG A 119 9.68 3.56 -7.32
N GLU A 120 10.55 3.81 -6.35
CA GLU A 120 10.65 2.96 -5.16
C GLU A 120 9.44 3.17 -4.24
N ILE A 121 8.99 4.41 -4.06
CA ILE A 121 7.77 4.70 -3.31
C ILE A 121 6.54 4.07 -3.97
N GLU A 122 6.38 4.20 -5.30
CA GLU A 122 5.29 3.56 -6.05
C GLU A 122 5.25 2.04 -5.85
N LYS A 123 6.41 1.37 -5.82
CA LYS A 123 6.48 -0.07 -5.52
C LYS A 123 6.00 -0.39 -4.10
N LEU A 124 6.38 0.46 -3.16
CA LEU A 124 5.96 0.32 -1.77
C LEU A 124 4.50 0.70 -1.53
N GLU A 125 3.87 1.48 -2.40
CA GLU A 125 2.43 1.80 -2.34
C GLU A 125 1.52 0.67 -2.85
N ARG A 126 2.04 -0.30 -3.58
CA ARG A 126 1.24 -1.39 -4.13
C ARG A 126 0.45 -2.11 -3.06
N GLY A 127 -0.85 -2.29 -3.31
CA GLY A 127 -1.79 -2.91 -2.39
C GLY A 127 -2.43 -1.95 -1.37
N MET A 128 -1.94 -0.71 -1.24
CA MET A 128 -2.57 0.27 -0.36
C MET A 128 -3.94 0.72 -0.86
N SER A 129 -4.12 0.85 -2.19
CA SER A 129 -5.42 1.17 -2.79
C SER A 129 -6.49 0.15 -2.42
N PHE A 130 -6.12 -1.14 -2.29
CA PHE A 130 -7.05 -2.17 -1.85
C PHE A 130 -7.47 -1.96 -0.38
N LEU A 131 -6.53 -1.65 0.52
CA LEU A 131 -6.85 -1.34 1.92
C LEU A 131 -7.77 -0.12 2.02
N ALA A 132 -7.51 0.94 1.26
CA ALA A 132 -8.35 2.13 1.20
C ALA A 132 -9.77 1.78 0.72
N SER A 133 -9.88 0.97 -0.34
CA SER A 133 -11.17 0.56 -0.90
C SER A 133 -11.97 -0.29 0.09
N ILE A 134 -11.36 -1.29 0.72
CA ILE A 134 -12.04 -2.11 1.73
C ILE A 134 -12.44 -1.25 2.95
N GLY A 135 -11.55 -0.38 3.41
CA GLY A 135 -11.84 0.51 4.52
C GLY A 135 -13.04 1.43 4.29
N SER A 136 -13.20 1.93 3.07
CA SER A 136 -14.31 2.81 2.71
C SER A 136 -15.58 2.09 2.30
N VAL A 137 -15.51 0.93 1.65
CA VAL A 137 -16.66 0.27 1.00
C VAL A 137 -17.25 -0.86 1.87
N ALA A 138 -16.42 -1.61 2.61
CA ALA A 138 -16.88 -2.77 3.36
C ALA A 138 -17.98 -2.46 4.40
N PRO A 139 -17.99 -1.33 5.12
CA PRO A 139 -19.10 -0.97 6.00
C PRO A 139 -20.43 -0.83 5.26
N PHE A 140 -20.41 -0.25 4.06
CA PHE A 140 -21.61 -0.07 3.24
C PHE A 140 -22.10 -1.40 2.66
N ILE A 141 -21.21 -2.32 2.30
CA ILE A 141 -21.57 -3.67 1.89
C ILE A 141 -22.21 -4.42 3.06
N GLY A 142 -21.64 -4.28 4.27
CA GLY A 142 -22.24 -4.83 5.49
C GLY A 142 -23.63 -4.27 5.78
N LEU A 143 -23.79 -2.96 5.65
CA LEU A 143 -25.10 -2.28 5.79
C LEU A 143 -26.10 -2.75 4.74
N LEU A 144 -25.68 -2.90 3.49
CA LEU A 144 -26.52 -3.47 2.44
C LEU A 144 -27.01 -4.88 2.81
N GLY A 145 -26.13 -5.70 3.39
CA GLY A 145 -26.49 -7.02 3.90
C GLY A 145 -27.56 -6.97 4.98
N THR A 146 -27.50 -6.01 5.91
CA THR A 146 -28.58 -5.87 6.92
C THR A 146 -29.92 -5.45 6.32
N VAL A 147 -29.91 -4.46 5.43
CA VAL A 147 -31.15 -4.01 4.77
C VAL A 147 -31.81 -5.16 4.02
N TRP A 148 -30.99 -5.92 3.30
CA TRP A 148 -31.45 -7.07 2.51
C TRP A 148 -32.02 -8.18 3.39
N GLY A 149 -31.31 -8.57 4.46
CA GLY A 149 -31.77 -9.61 5.37
C GLY A 149 -33.06 -9.25 6.13
N ILE A 150 -33.21 -7.95 6.51
CA ILE A 150 -34.46 -7.48 7.12
C ILE A 150 -35.60 -7.57 6.11
N VAL A 151 -35.40 -7.21 4.84
CA VAL A 151 -36.41 -7.35 3.78
C VAL A 151 -36.85 -8.82 3.66
N ASN A 152 -35.87 -9.74 3.63
CA ASN A 152 -36.18 -11.20 3.57
C ASN A 152 -36.93 -11.71 4.79
N ALA A 153 -36.59 -11.22 5.99
CA ALA A 153 -37.31 -11.56 7.21
C ALA A 153 -38.79 -11.12 7.15
N PHE A 154 -39.06 -9.90 6.67
CA PHE A 154 -40.45 -9.44 6.48
C PHE A 154 -41.20 -10.21 5.36
N GLN A 155 -40.51 -10.56 4.28
CA GLN A 155 -41.12 -11.40 3.25
C GLN A 155 -41.51 -12.78 3.79
N SER A 156 -40.71 -13.36 4.68
CA SER A 156 -41.01 -14.64 5.33
C SER A 156 -42.29 -14.55 6.19
N ILE A 157 -42.55 -13.45 6.89
CA ILE A 157 -43.82 -13.20 7.59
C ILE A 157 -44.99 -13.19 6.61
N ALA A 158 -44.85 -12.46 5.50
CA ALA A 158 -45.92 -12.33 4.51
C ALA A 158 -46.31 -13.67 3.86
N ILE A 159 -45.33 -14.57 3.68
CA ILE A 159 -45.54 -15.89 3.09
C ILE A 159 -46.13 -16.87 4.11
N SER A 160 -45.61 -16.86 5.36
CA SER A 160 -46.01 -17.79 6.40
C SER A 160 -47.29 -17.38 7.15
N ASN A 161 -47.77 -16.15 6.97
CA ASN A 161 -48.85 -15.54 7.75
C ASN A 161 -48.67 -15.68 9.28
N ASN A 162 -47.38 -15.75 9.71
CA ASN A 162 -47.02 -15.97 11.10
C ASN A 162 -46.13 -14.83 11.56
N THR A 163 -46.64 -13.98 12.46
CA THR A 163 -45.94 -12.80 13.02
C THR A 163 -45.08 -13.14 14.25
N SER A 164 -44.88 -14.42 14.54
CA SER A 164 -44.04 -14.84 15.67
C SER A 164 -42.62 -14.39 15.51
N LEU A 165 -42.06 -13.80 16.56
CA LEU A 165 -40.65 -13.38 16.61
C LEU A 165 -39.67 -14.52 16.32
N ALA A 166 -40.05 -15.76 16.66
CA ALA A 166 -39.26 -16.97 16.40
C ALA A 166 -39.03 -17.24 14.89
N VAL A 167 -39.91 -16.74 14.02
CA VAL A 167 -39.79 -16.90 12.56
C VAL A 167 -38.80 -15.92 11.97
N VAL A 168 -38.68 -14.70 12.51
CA VAL A 168 -37.89 -13.62 11.94
C VAL A 168 -36.55 -13.40 12.64
N ALA A 169 -36.41 -13.80 13.91
CA ALA A 169 -35.20 -13.59 14.70
C ALA A 169 -33.93 -14.16 14.05
N PRO A 170 -33.94 -15.38 13.45
CA PRO A 170 -32.78 -15.92 12.78
C PRO A 170 -32.29 -15.03 11.60
N GLY A 171 -33.23 -14.60 10.74
CA GLY A 171 -32.93 -13.77 9.58
C GLY A 171 -32.39 -12.40 9.98
N ILE A 172 -32.93 -11.77 11.03
CA ILE A 172 -32.44 -10.52 11.56
C ILE A 172 -31.03 -10.69 12.16
N ALA A 173 -30.79 -11.76 12.90
CA ALA A 173 -29.48 -12.06 13.47
C ALA A 173 -28.41 -12.25 12.38
N GLU A 174 -28.75 -12.98 11.32
CA GLU A 174 -27.86 -13.21 10.18
C GLU A 174 -27.57 -11.90 9.42
N ALA A 175 -28.57 -11.05 9.25
CA ALA A 175 -28.40 -9.73 8.68
C ALA A 175 -27.43 -8.85 9.49
N LEU A 176 -27.61 -8.76 10.80
CA LEU A 176 -26.73 -8.00 11.69
C LEU A 176 -25.27 -8.52 11.65
N PHE A 177 -25.09 -9.83 11.48
CA PHE A 177 -23.77 -10.43 11.36
C PHE A 177 -23.04 -9.97 10.11
N ALA A 178 -23.73 -9.70 9.00
CA ALA A 178 -23.12 -9.15 7.79
C ALA A 178 -22.51 -7.76 8.05
N THR A 179 -23.18 -6.88 8.80
CA THR A 179 -22.61 -5.59 9.18
C THR A 179 -21.40 -5.73 10.10
N ALA A 180 -21.45 -6.65 11.06
CA ALA A 180 -20.31 -6.93 11.93
C ALA A 180 -19.08 -7.37 11.14
N LEU A 181 -19.24 -8.22 10.12
CA LEU A 181 -18.17 -8.63 9.21
C LEU A 181 -17.64 -7.47 8.38
N GLY A 182 -18.52 -6.60 7.87
CA GLY A 182 -18.12 -5.39 7.14
C GLY A 182 -17.23 -4.47 7.97
N LEU A 183 -17.58 -4.24 9.22
CA LEU A 183 -16.80 -3.46 10.17
C LEU A 183 -15.49 -4.16 10.57
N LEU A 184 -15.52 -5.47 10.77
CA LEU A 184 -14.35 -6.28 11.08
C LEU A 184 -13.30 -6.23 9.97
N ALA A 185 -13.71 -6.15 8.71
CA ALA A 185 -12.82 -5.98 7.58
C ALA A 185 -12.32 -4.53 7.45
N ALA A 186 -13.20 -3.55 7.65
CA ALA A 186 -12.89 -2.14 7.41
C ALA A 186 -11.96 -1.52 8.46
N ILE A 187 -12.17 -1.80 9.75
CA ILE A 187 -11.43 -1.14 10.84
C ILE A 187 -9.92 -1.39 10.73
N PRO A 188 -9.42 -2.63 10.61
CA PRO A 188 -7.99 -2.87 10.45
C PRO A 188 -7.44 -2.35 9.13
N ALA A 189 -8.24 -2.37 8.05
CA ALA A 189 -7.84 -1.86 6.75
C ALA A 189 -7.58 -0.35 6.78
N VAL A 190 -8.48 0.44 7.38
CA VAL A 190 -8.30 1.90 7.54
C VAL A 190 -7.12 2.22 8.44
N ALA A 191 -7.00 1.55 9.59
CA ALA A 191 -5.91 1.77 10.52
C ALA A 191 -4.54 1.47 9.89
N ALA A 192 -4.45 0.37 9.14
CA ALA A 192 -3.23 -0.01 8.44
C ALA A 192 -2.91 0.94 7.29
N TYR A 193 -3.91 1.34 6.49
CA TYR A 193 -3.73 2.30 5.41
C TYR A 193 -3.14 3.62 5.93
N ASN A 194 -3.75 4.21 6.95
CA ASN A 194 -3.29 5.48 7.52
C ASN A 194 -1.86 5.36 8.07
N LYS A 195 -1.54 4.26 8.75
CA LYS A 195 -0.20 4.01 9.28
C LYS A 195 0.82 3.90 8.15
N PHE A 196 0.55 3.09 7.14
CA PHE A 196 1.50 2.85 6.04
C PHE A 196 1.67 4.09 5.16
N SER A 197 0.59 4.86 4.90
CA SER A 197 0.67 6.13 4.18
C SER A 197 1.64 7.10 4.86
N ASN A 198 1.50 7.27 6.18
CA ASN A 198 2.41 8.11 6.96
C ASN A 198 3.86 7.57 7.00
N ASP A 199 4.03 6.24 7.09
CA ASP A 199 5.36 5.61 7.06
C ASP A 199 6.05 5.79 5.70
N LEU A 200 5.30 5.71 4.59
CA LEU A 200 5.81 5.91 3.23
C LEU A 200 6.15 7.38 2.95
N GLU A 201 5.33 8.31 3.44
CA GLU A 201 5.62 9.73 3.35
C GLU A 201 6.94 10.08 4.06
N LYS A 202 7.14 9.56 5.28
CA LYS A 202 8.41 9.73 6.01
C LYS A 202 9.59 9.13 5.25
N LEU A 203 9.41 7.96 4.67
CA LEU A 203 10.46 7.31 3.87
C LEU A 203 10.79 8.15 2.63
N SER A 204 9.78 8.67 1.92
CA SER A 204 9.97 9.56 0.77
C SER A 204 10.77 10.79 1.15
N ASN A 205 10.39 11.47 2.23
CA ASN A 205 11.10 12.65 2.71
C ASN A 205 12.56 12.34 3.09
N ASN A 206 12.82 11.21 3.75
CA ASN A 206 14.19 10.81 4.09
C ASN A 206 15.03 10.53 2.83
N LEU A 207 14.46 9.89 1.82
CA LEU A 207 15.17 9.68 0.54
C LEU A 207 15.46 10.98 -0.20
N GLU A 208 14.54 11.95 -0.12
CA GLU A 208 14.75 13.27 -0.69
C GLU A 208 15.87 14.03 0.03
N TYR A 209 15.88 14.04 1.37
CA TYR A 209 16.97 14.63 2.14
C TYR A 209 18.32 13.99 1.81
N PHE A 210 18.36 12.65 1.80
CA PHE A 210 19.55 11.93 1.39
C PHE A 210 20.02 12.33 -0.02
N SER A 211 19.12 12.49 -0.99
CA SER A 211 19.47 12.87 -2.36
C SER A 211 20.10 14.26 -2.45
N ILE A 212 19.61 15.22 -1.64
CA ILE A 212 20.16 16.59 -1.55
C ILE A 212 21.55 16.57 -0.92
N GLU A 213 21.70 15.85 0.19
CA GLU A 213 22.98 15.72 0.89
C GLU A 213 24.02 15.03 0.00
N PHE A 214 23.64 13.93 -0.64
CA PHE A 214 24.50 13.21 -1.57
C PHE A 214 24.93 14.08 -2.77
N SER A 215 24.00 14.86 -3.36
CA SER A 215 24.31 15.81 -4.42
C SER A 215 25.36 16.84 -3.96
N SER A 216 25.26 17.32 -2.72
CA SER A 216 26.22 18.27 -2.14
C SER A 216 27.60 17.64 -1.93
N VAL A 217 27.67 16.36 -1.56
CA VAL A 217 28.93 15.61 -1.45
C VAL A 217 29.58 15.47 -2.82
N LEU A 218 28.81 15.11 -3.86
CA LEU A 218 29.32 15.01 -5.23
C LEU A 218 29.83 16.34 -5.78
N GLN A 219 29.17 17.47 -5.48
CA GLN A 219 29.62 18.80 -5.88
C GLN A 219 30.97 19.11 -5.27
N ARG A 220 31.14 18.85 -3.98
CA ARG A 220 32.43 19.11 -3.28
C ARG A 220 33.54 18.25 -3.84
N GLN A 221 33.29 17.02 -4.18
CA GLN A 221 34.28 16.10 -4.79
C GLN A 221 34.73 16.59 -6.17
N VAL A 222 33.89 17.28 -6.93
CA VAL A 222 34.24 17.85 -8.23
C VAL A 222 35.06 19.18 -8.07
N GLU A 223 34.80 19.94 -7.01
CA GLU A 223 35.55 21.18 -6.71
C GLU A 223 36.97 20.92 -6.18
N GLU A 224 37.17 19.78 -5.52
CA GLU A 224 38.45 19.37 -4.96
C GLU A 224 39.41 18.70 -5.97
N ASN A 225 38.93 18.25 -7.13
CA ASN A 225 39.67 17.60 -8.20
C ASN A 225 39.89 18.55 -9.39
#